data_db70858f6b2765441b167d0f0eee8b96
#
_entry.id   db70858f6b2765441b167d0f0eee8b96
#
_cell.length_a   1.000
_cell.length_b   1.000
_cell.length_c   1.000
_cell.angle_alpha   90.00
_cell.angle_beta   90.00
_cell.angle_gamma   90.00
#
_symmetry.space_group_name_H-M   'P 1'
#
loop_
_entity.id
_entity.type
_entity.pdbx_description
1 polymer ?
#
loop_
_entity_poly.entity_id
_entity_poly.type
_entity_poly.pdbx_seq_one_letter_code
_entity_poly.pdbx_strand_id
1 'polypeptide(L)'
;MTKAREQATADELANRIFFRLYQCANMLHKTGTRALDDYGITTQQWAVLGALSRDDAENGPNDGGPNDGGLSVGDLARVLMVSRQNLTGVLARLEKRGLVEKSVDPGDARSRRVQLSHEGRNLWHEALLPKIFGYYEEALEGFSINERVSTLNDFNRLLENFKVLDLDGSGDATETEGN
;
A
#
# COMPACT_ATOMS: atom_id res chain seq x y z
N MET A 1 26.03 16.74 -28.75
CA MET A 1 25.93 17.21 -27.34
C MET A 1 27.02 16.51 -26.53
N THR A 2 27.71 17.20 -25.61
CA THR A 2 28.75 16.58 -24.79
C THR A 2 28.10 15.70 -23.70
N LYS A 3 28.72 14.57 -23.32
CA LYS A 3 28.28 13.66 -22.23
C LYS A 3 27.92 14.39 -20.94
N ALA A 4 28.70 15.44 -20.60
CA ALA A 4 28.44 16.28 -19.41
C ALA A 4 27.08 17.02 -19.48
N ARG A 5 26.66 17.48 -20.65
CA ARG A 5 25.37 18.18 -20.82
C ARG A 5 24.19 17.20 -20.79
N GLU A 6 24.36 15.99 -21.32
CA GLU A 6 23.37 14.92 -21.22
C GLU A 6 23.19 14.47 -19.78
N GLN A 7 24.26 14.30 -19.03
CA GLN A 7 24.23 13.96 -17.61
C GLN A 7 23.52 15.04 -16.79
N ALA A 8 23.88 16.31 -16.97
CA ALA A 8 23.21 17.41 -16.24
C ALA A 8 21.70 17.49 -16.54
N THR A 9 21.29 17.16 -17.77
CA THR A 9 19.87 17.10 -18.11
C THR A 9 19.18 15.92 -17.44
N ALA A 10 19.82 14.75 -17.37
CA ALA A 10 19.29 13.56 -16.69
C ALA A 10 19.13 13.80 -15.18
N ASP A 11 20.13 14.44 -14.54
CA ASP A 11 20.10 14.77 -13.11
C ASP A 11 18.97 15.76 -12.78
N GLU A 12 18.77 16.77 -13.61
CA GLU A 12 17.67 17.73 -13.46
C GLU A 12 16.30 17.06 -13.62
N LEU A 13 16.12 16.15 -14.58
CA LEU A 13 14.89 15.40 -14.77
C LEU A 13 14.63 14.46 -13.58
N ALA A 14 15.65 13.77 -13.09
CA ALA A 14 15.55 12.91 -11.92
C ALA A 14 15.08 13.71 -10.69
N ASN A 15 15.70 14.86 -10.42
CA ASN A 15 15.31 15.74 -9.32
C ASN A 15 13.83 16.16 -9.42
N ARG A 16 13.37 16.53 -10.61
CA ARG A 16 11.98 16.93 -10.86
C ARG A 16 11.01 15.76 -10.68
N ILE A 17 11.36 14.54 -11.13
CA ILE A 17 10.55 13.34 -10.96
C ILE A 17 10.35 13.06 -9.47
N PHE A 18 11.42 12.98 -8.68
CA PHE A 18 11.33 12.69 -7.26
C PHE A 18 10.59 13.76 -6.47
N PHE A 19 10.79 15.02 -6.80
CA PHE A 19 10.04 16.12 -6.19
C PHE A 19 8.53 16.02 -6.50
N ARG A 20 8.16 15.72 -7.74
CA ARG A 20 6.75 15.49 -8.13
C ARG A 20 6.15 14.26 -7.46
N LEU A 21 6.90 13.16 -7.38
CA LEU A 21 6.47 11.96 -6.67
C LEU A 21 6.14 12.28 -5.19
N TYR A 22 7.02 13.01 -4.51
CA TYR A 22 6.77 13.46 -3.13
C TYR A 22 5.51 14.32 -3.01
N GLN A 23 5.33 15.29 -3.93
CA GLN A 23 4.12 16.13 -3.94
C GLN A 23 2.86 15.32 -4.20
N CYS A 24 2.90 14.39 -5.16
CA CYS A 24 1.77 13.49 -5.46
C CYS A 24 1.41 12.60 -4.26
N ALA A 25 2.40 12.03 -3.57
CA ALA A 25 2.16 11.22 -2.36
C ALA A 25 1.47 12.03 -1.26
N ASN A 26 1.92 13.27 -1.00
CA ASN A 26 1.30 14.14 -0.01
C ASN A 26 -0.13 14.56 -0.41
N MET A 27 -0.35 14.86 -1.70
CA MET A 27 -1.68 15.22 -2.19
C MET A 27 -2.63 14.03 -2.18
N LEU A 28 -2.18 12.83 -2.56
CA LEU A 28 -2.94 11.60 -2.44
C LEU A 28 -3.39 11.37 -0.98
N HIS A 29 -2.46 11.51 -0.03
CA HIS A 29 -2.79 11.36 1.39
C HIS A 29 -3.84 12.39 1.84
N LYS A 30 -3.67 13.67 1.49
CA LYS A 30 -4.57 14.76 1.88
C LYS A 30 -5.95 14.63 1.25
N THR A 31 -6.01 14.47 -0.09
CA THR A 31 -7.29 14.48 -0.83
C THR A 31 -8.02 13.15 -0.72
N GLY A 32 -7.29 12.02 -0.70
CA GLY A 32 -7.86 10.70 -0.50
C GLY A 32 -8.46 10.52 0.90
N THR A 33 -7.82 11.03 1.97
CA THR A 33 -8.43 11.05 3.30
C THR A 33 -9.71 11.88 3.31
N ARG A 34 -9.71 13.06 2.68
CA ARG A 34 -10.92 13.90 2.57
C ARG A 34 -12.04 13.23 1.77
N ALA A 35 -11.72 12.50 0.71
CA ALA A 35 -12.70 11.78 -0.09
C ALA A 35 -13.43 10.66 0.70
N LEU A 36 -12.80 10.13 1.76
CA LEU A 36 -13.33 9.06 2.60
C LEU A 36 -13.71 9.54 4.01
N ASP A 37 -13.76 10.85 4.24
CA ASP A 37 -14.03 11.46 5.56
C ASP A 37 -15.42 11.12 6.09
N ASP A 38 -16.41 11.03 5.22
CA ASP A 38 -17.79 10.61 5.57
C ASP A 38 -17.82 9.24 6.30
N TYR A 39 -16.83 8.39 6.02
CA TYR A 39 -16.69 7.06 6.64
C TYR A 39 -15.62 7.04 7.75
N GLY A 40 -14.97 8.16 8.03
CA GLY A 40 -13.88 8.26 8.99
C GLY A 40 -12.69 7.36 8.61
N ILE A 41 -12.42 7.16 7.32
CA ILE A 41 -11.34 6.32 6.79
C ILE A 41 -10.21 7.20 6.27
N THR A 42 -9.00 6.99 6.78
CA THR A 42 -7.78 7.62 6.25
C THR A 42 -7.21 6.82 5.08
N THR A 43 -6.35 7.44 4.26
CA THR A 43 -5.64 6.74 3.18
C THR A 43 -4.80 5.57 3.65
N GLN A 44 -4.24 5.60 4.85
CA GLN A 44 -3.53 4.46 5.44
C GLN A 44 -4.50 3.30 5.74
N GLN A 45 -5.66 3.59 6.32
CA GLN A 45 -6.70 2.59 6.57
C GLN A 45 -7.28 2.04 5.27
N TRP A 46 -7.53 2.92 4.29
CA TRP A 46 -7.94 2.53 2.95
C TRP A 46 -6.94 1.53 2.31
N ALA A 47 -5.64 1.80 2.38
CA ALA A 47 -4.63 0.90 1.82
C ALA A 47 -4.64 -0.48 2.50
N VAL A 48 -4.83 -0.53 3.83
CA VAL A 48 -4.95 -1.79 4.58
C VAL A 48 -6.21 -2.55 4.17
N LEU A 49 -7.38 -1.89 4.15
CA LEU A 49 -8.64 -2.53 3.76
C LEU A 49 -8.58 -3.03 2.31
N GLY A 50 -7.98 -2.26 1.40
CA GLY A 50 -7.82 -2.65 0.01
C GLY A 50 -6.87 -3.83 -0.20
N ALA A 51 -5.79 -3.93 0.58
CA ALA A 51 -4.88 -5.08 0.53
C ALA A 51 -5.58 -6.35 1.04
N LEU A 52 -6.32 -6.26 2.14
CA LEU A 52 -7.09 -7.38 2.70
C LEU A 52 -8.24 -7.80 1.80
N SER A 53 -8.95 -6.84 1.17
CA SER A 53 -10.02 -7.16 0.21
C SER A 53 -9.50 -7.88 -1.04
N ARG A 54 -8.28 -7.58 -1.46
CA ARG A 54 -7.64 -8.30 -2.59
C ARG A 54 -7.27 -9.71 -2.18
N ASP A 55 -6.75 -9.91 -0.97
CA ASP A 55 -6.45 -11.24 -0.44
C ASP A 55 -7.72 -12.08 -0.31
N ASP A 56 -8.83 -11.53 0.20
CA ASP A 56 -10.14 -12.19 0.25
C ASP A 56 -10.62 -12.61 -1.15
N ALA A 57 -10.38 -11.81 -2.18
CA ALA A 57 -10.78 -12.12 -3.56
C ALA A 57 -9.94 -13.25 -4.19
N GLU A 58 -8.67 -13.35 -3.81
CA GLU A 58 -7.72 -14.34 -4.33
C GLU A 58 -7.78 -15.68 -3.57
N ASN A 59 -7.92 -15.62 -2.25
CA ASN A 59 -7.78 -16.77 -1.35
C ASN A 59 -9.10 -17.17 -0.65
N GLY A 60 -10.15 -16.38 -0.82
CA GLY A 60 -11.42 -16.54 -0.11
C GLY A 60 -11.40 -15.95 1.31
N PRO A 61 -12.59 -15.66 1.88
CA PRO A 61 -12.70 -15.27 3.27
C PRO A 61 -12.33 -16.43 4.19
N ASN A 62 -11.74 -16.14 5.34
CA ASN A 62 -11.41 -17.14 6.35
C ASN A 62 -12.69 -17.59 7.07
N ASP A 63 -13.35 -18.61 6.54
CA ASP A 63 -14.56 -19.22 7.10
C ASP A 63 -14.24 -20.50 7.93
N GLY A 64 -12.96 -20.67 8.34
CA GLY A 64 -12.49 -21.85 9.08
C GLY A 64 -12.18 -23.06 8.19
N GLY A 65 -12.00 -22.83 6.87
CA GLY A 65 -11.62 -23.86 5.91
C GLY A 65 -10.10 -24.07 5.81
N PRO A 66 -9.64 -25.10 5.08
CA PRO A 66 -8.21 -25.40 4.93
C PRO A 66 -7.41 -24.35 4.15
N ASN A 67 -8.06 -23.39 3.50
CA ASN A 67 -7.46 -22.25 2.80
C ASN A 67 -7.84 -20.94 3.52
N ASP A 68 -7.58 -20.87 4.81
CA ASP A 68 -7.88 -19.70 5.61
C ASP A 68 -7.18 -18.46 5.07
N GLY A 69 -7.95 -17.55 4.44
CA GLY A 69 -7.52 -16.23 3.99
C GLY A 69 -6.97 -15.38 5.15
N GLY A 70 -6.54 -14.19 4.80
CA GLY A 70 -5.93 -13.26 5.72
C GLY A 70 -4.40 -13.25 5.65
N LEU A 71 -3.83 -12.08 5.87
CA LEU A 71 -2.39 -11.84 5.79
C LEU A 71 -1.76 -11.78 7.17
N SER A 72 -0.55 -12.34 7.34
CA SER A 72 0.23 -12.01 8.52
C SER A 72 0.54 -10.51 8.56
N VAL A 73 0.75 -9.96 9.76
CA VAL A 73 1.15 -8.53 9.89
C VAL A 73 2.45 -8.26 9.13
N GLY A 74 3.34 -9.26 9.03
CA GLY A 74 4.58 -9.17 8.26
C GLY A 74 4.35 -9.08 6.75
N ASP A 75 3.47 -9.95 6.22
CA ASP A 75 3.15 -9.94 4.79
C ASP A 75 2.38 -8.68 4.40
N LEU A 76 1.43 -8.26 5.23
CA LEU A 76 0.69 -7.02 5.00
C LEU A 76 1.62 -5.78 5.02
N ALA A 77 2.58 -5.73 5.94
CA ALA A 77 3.59 -4.67 5.98
C ALA A 77 4.45 -4.66 4.71
N ARG A 78 4.83 -5.85 4.21
CA ARG A 78 5.59 -6.01 2.96
C ARG A 78 4.78 -5.58 1.74
N VAL A 79 3.51 -6.01 1.65
CA VAL A 79 2.61 -5.59 0.55
C VAL A 79 2.44 -4.08 0.52
N LEU A 80 2.29 -3.44 1.68
CA LEU A 80 2.06 -2.01 1.80
C LEU A 80 3.35 -1.17 1.82
N MET A 81 4.52 -1.79 1.81
CA MET A 81 5.84 -1.11 1.91
C MET A 81 5.93 -0.18 3.13
N VAL A 82 5.46 -0.64 4.28
CA VAL A 82 5.47 0.13 5.54
C VAL A 82 6.14 -0.66 6.67
N SER A 83 6.62 0.03 7.71
CA SER A 83 7.13 -0.64 8.89
C SER A 83 6.00 -1.35 9.66
N ARG A 84 6.33 -2.51 10.28
CA ARG A 84 5.38 -3.24 11.15
C ARG A 84 4.84 -2.38 12.30
N GLN A 85 5.67 -1.48 12.83
CA GLN A 85 5.29 -0.57 13.90
C GLN A 85 4.17 0.38 13.45
N ASN A 86 4.33 1.03 12.27
CA ASN A 86 3.31 1.92 11.71
C ASN A 86 2.01 1.17 11.43
N LEU A 87 2.11 -0.03 10.86
CA LEU A 87 0.96 -0.87 10.53
C LEU A 87 0.17 -1.29 11.78
N THR A 88 0.85 -1.64 12.89
CA THR A 88 0.21 -2.05 14.14
C THR A 88 -0.76 -0.99 14.67
N GLY A 89 -0.39 0.28 14.61
CA GLY A 89 -1.27 1.38 15.03
C GLY A 89 -2.49 1.57 14.11
N VAL A 90 -2.35 1.31 12.81
CA VAL A 90 -3.47 1.37 11.86
C VAL A 90 -4.43 0.21 12.11
N LEU A 91 -3.90 -1.01 12.26
CA LEU A 91 -4.68 -2.22 12.53
C LEU A 91 -5.47 -2.11 13.84
N ALA A 92 -4.86 -1.61 14.92
CA ALA A 92 -5.55 -1.43 16.20
C ALA A 92 -6.76 -0.50 16.08
N ARG A 93 -6.68 0.55 15.26
CA ARG A 93 -7.82 1.46 15.01
C ARG A 93 -8.92 0.79 14.18
N LEU A 94 -8.56 0.00 13.17
CA LEU A 94 -9.53 -0.74 12.34
C LEU A 94 -10.21 -1.84 13.16
N GLU A 95 -9.45 -2.59 13.97
CA GLU A 95 -9.97 -3.63 14.86
C GLU A 95 -10.94 -3.05 15.91
N LYS A 96 -10.59 -1.90 16.52
CA LYS A 96 -11.48 -1.18 17.46
C LYS A 96 -12.82 -0.77 16.80
N ARG A 97 -12.81 -0.52 15.51
CA ARG A 97 -14.01 -0.20 14.71
C ARG A 97 -14.74 -1.44 14.20
N GLY A 98 -14.24 -2.65 14.48
CA GLY A 98 -14.82 -3.89 14.01
C GLY A 98 -14.70 -4.13 12.49
N LEU A 99 -13.77 -3.43 11.80
CA LEU A 99 -13.59 -3.52 10.34
C LEU A 99 -12.59 -4.61 9.93
N VAL A 100 -11.71 -4.99 10.85
CA VAL A 100 -10.78 -6.12 10.69
C VAL A 100 -10.84 -7.00 11.92
N GLU A 101 -10.53 -8.25 11.76
CA GLU A 101 -10.40 -9.23 12.82
C GLU A 101 -9.09 -10.00 12.70
N LYS A 102 -8.64 -10.54 13.83
CA LYS A 102 -7.42 -11.33 13.93
C LYS A 102 -7.74 -12.77 14.28
N SER A 103 -7.16 -13.69 13.53
CA SER A 103 -7.20 -15.12 13.81
C SER A 103 -5.81 -15.64 14.16
N VAL A 104 -5.73 -16.83 14.72
CA VAL A 104 -4.47 -17.55 14.89
C VAL A 104 -4.09 -18.15 13.55
N ASP A 105 -2.83 -18.03 13.16
CA ASP A 105 -2.32 -18.67 11.95
C ASP A 105 -2.37 -20.21 12.12
N PRO A 106 -3.02 -20.95 11.21
CA PRO A 106 -3.10 -22.41 11.32
C PRO A 106 -1.75 -23.12 11.29
N GLY A 107 -0.77 -22.51 10.60
CA GLY A 107 0.61 -23.04 10.48
C GLY A 107 1.55 -22.62 11.61
N ASP A 108 1.22 -21.56 12.34
CA ASP A 108 2.04 -21.02 13.44
C ASP A 108 1.16 -20.36 14.52
N ALA A 109 0.92 -21.09 15.61
CA ALA A 109 0.12 -20.61 16.73
C ALA A 109 0.64 -19.31 17.39
N ARG A 110 1.89 -18.90 17.12
CA ARG A 110 2.47 -17.63 17.58
C ARG A 110 2.19 -16.47 16.63
N SER A 111 1.84 -16.77 15.39
CA SER A 111 1.50 -15.80 14.37
C SER A 111 0.01 -15.43 14.41
N ARG A 112 -0.30 -14.21 14.00
CA ARG A 112 -1.68 -13.74 13.83
C ARG A 112 -1.88 -13.34 12.38
N ARG A 113 -2.99 -13.81 11.81
CA ARG A 113 -3.50 -13.34 10.53
C ARG A 113 -4.52 -12.25 10.74
N VAL A 114 -4.58 -11.32 9.83
CA VAL A 114 -5.53 -10.20 9.79
C VAL A 114 -6.36 -10.34 8.53
N GLN A 115 -7.66 -10.18 8.65
CA GLN A 115 -8.61 -10.21 7.54
C GLN A 115 -9.68 -9.15 7.73
N LEU A 116 -10.47 -8.89 6.69
CA LEU A 116 -11.67 -8.09 6.83
C LEU A 116 -12.70 -8.84 7.68
N SER A 117 -13.34 -8.16 8.60
CA SER A 117 -14.57 -8.66 9.21
C SER A 117 -15.72 -8.63 8.21
N HIS A 118 -16.87 -9.23 8.56
CA HIS A 118 -18.09 -9.09 7.75
C HIS A 118 -18.47 -7.60 7.54
N GLU A 119 -18.41 -6.80 8.59
CA GLU A 119 -18.66 -5.35 8.55
C GLU A 119 -17.64 -4.63 7.65
N GLY A 120 -16.36 -5.01 7.74
CA GLY A 120 -15.30 -4.45 6.91
C GLY A 120 -15.50 -4.76 5.43
N ARG A 121 -15.91 -5.97 5.08
CA ARG A 121 -16.25 -6.35 3.71
C ARG A 121 -17.44 -5.56 3.16
N ASN A 122 -18.51 -5.46 3.94
CA ASN A 122 -19.69 -4.67 3.54
C ASN A 122 -19.33 -3.20 3.34
N LEU A 123 -18.63 -2.59 4.29
CA LEU A 123 -18.19 -1.20 4.16
C LEU A 123 -17.31 -1.00 2.92
N TRP A 124 -16.36 -1.92 2.68
CA TRP A 124 -15.47 -1.84 1.52
C TRP A 124 -16.23 -1.89 0.21
N HIS A 125 -17.05 -2.90 -0.01
CA HIS A 125 -17.70 -3.14 -1.29
C HIS A 125 -18.86 -2.19 -1.57
N GLU A 126 -19.68 -1.89 -0.56
CA GLU A 126 -20.92 -1.14 -0.76
C GLU A 126 -20.72 0.38 -0.69
N ALA A 127 -19.74 0.84 0.09
CA ALA A 127 -19.57 2.25 0.37
C ALA A 127 -18.24 2.82 -0.10
N LEU A 128 -17.09 2.20 0.28
CA LEU A 128 -15.78 2.76 -0.01
C LEU A 128 -15.40 2.62 -1.47
N LEU A 129 -15.60 1.45 -2.07
CA LEU A 129 -15.15 1.16 -3.43
C LEU A 129 -15.76 2.10 -4.49
N PRO A 130 -17.08 2.40 -4.48
CA PRO A 130 -17.65 3.40 -5.39
C PRO A 130 -17.06 4.81 -5.20
N LYS A 131 -16.83 5.24 -3.96
CA LYS A 131 -16.21 6.53 -3.66
C LYS A 131 -14.75 6.59 -4.14
N ILE A 132 -14.01 5.51 -3.94
CA ILE A 132 -12.62 5.36 -4.37
C ILE A 132 -12.52 5.45 -5.89
N PHE A 133 -13.37 4.75 -6.62
CA PHE A 133 -13.37 4.81 -8.08
C PHE A 133 -13.76 6.19 -8.61
N GLY A 134 -14.74 6.85 -8.00
CA GLY A 134 -15.07 8.25 -8.32
C GLY A 134 -13.87 9.17 -8.13
N TYR A 135 -13.18 9.05 -6.99
CA TYR A 135 -11.95 9.81 -6.72
C TYR A 135 -10.82 9.51 -7.74
N TYR A 136 -10.67 8.25 -8.17
CA TYR A 136 -9.66 7.89 -9.17
C TYR A 136 -9.97 8.50 -10.54
N GLU A 137 -11.22 8.51 -10.97
CA GLU A 137 -11.61 9.14 -12.23
C GLU A 137 -11.34 10.65 -12.22
N GLU A 138 -11.66 11.34 -11.12
CA GLU A 138 -11.31 12.76 -10.95
C GLU A 138 -9.79 13.00 -10.95
N ALA A 139 -9.04 12.17 -10.22
CA ALA A 139 -7.57 12.30 -10.12
C ALA A 139 -6.84 11.99 -11.44
N LEU A 140 -7.43 11.15 -12.28
CA LEU A 140 -6.89 10.75 -13.58
C LEU A 140 -7.60 11.45 -14.75
N GLU A 141 -8.33 12.53 -14.48
CA GLU A 141 -8.96 13.34 -15.53
C GLU A 141 -7.91 13.79 -16.57
N GLY A 142 -8.25 13.66 -17.85
CA GLY A 142 -7.35 14.00 -18.96
C GLY A 142 -6.34 12.91 -19.34
N PHE A 143 -6.21 11.83 -18.55
CA PHE A 143 -5.38 10.68 -18.92
C PHE A 143 -6.14 9.70 -19.80
N SER A 144 -5.66 9.47 -21.02
CA SER A 144 -6.11 8.35 -21.86
C SER A 144 -5.75 7.01 -21.22
N ILE A 145 -6.41 5.93 -21.64
CA ILE A 145 -6.10 4.58 -21.14
C ILE A 145 -4.63 4.19 -21.39
N ASN A 146 -4.04 4.57 -22.52
CA ASN A 146 -2.64 4.28 -22.81
C ASN A 146 -1.68 5.03 -21.88
N GLU A 147 -1.98 6.27 -21.50
CA GLU A 147 -1.20 7.03 -20.54
C GLU A 147 -1.32 6.45 -19.13
N ARG A 148 -2.51 5.98 -18.73
CA ARG A 148 -2.70 5.26 -17.45
C ARG A 148 -1.86 3.98 -17.41
N VAL A 149 -1.84 3.18 -18.49
CA VAL A 149 -1.01 1.97 -18.62
C VAL A 149 0.48 2.32 -18.57
N SER A 150 0.92 3.33 -19.32
CA SER A 150 2.32 3.77 -19.30
C SER A 150 2.76 4.23 -17.92
N THR A 151 1.94 5.05 -17.25
CA THR A 151 2.19 5.54 -15.88
C THR A 151 2.31 4.38 -14.88
N LEU A 152 1.41 3.40 -14.96
CA LEU A 152 1.47 2.21 -14.11
C LEU A 152 2.78 1.43 -14.31
N ASN A 153 3.19 1.22 -15.57
CA ASN A 153 4.45 0.53 -15.89
C ASN A 153 5.67 1.29 -15.36
N ASP A 154 5.68 2.62 -15.46
CA ASP A 154 6.76 3.45 -14.94
C ASP A 154 6.82 3.40 -13.40
N PHE A 155 5.68 3.44 -12.70
CA PHE A 155 5.63 3.25 -11.25
C PHE A 155 6.07 1.85 -10.82
N ASN A 156 5.67 0.80 -11.53
CA ASN A 156 6.11 -0.56 -11.23
C ASN A 156 7.64 -0.69 -11.33
N ARG A 157 8.23 -0.17 -12.41
CA ARG A 157 9.69 -0.18 -12.60
C ARG A 157 10.41 0.62 -11.51
N LEU A 158 9.88 1.80 -11.14
CA LEU A 158 10.44 2.61 -10.08
C LEU A 158 10.35 1.92 -8.71
N LEU A 159 9.23 1.24 -8.43
CA LEU A 159 9.04 0.48 -7.19
C LEU A 159 10.02 -0.69 -7.09
N GLU A 160 10.26 -1.44 -8.19
CA GLU A 160 11.25 -2.52 -8.19
C GLU A 160 12.66 -1.99 -7.91
N ASN A 161 13.04 -0.84 -8.49
CA ASN A 161 14.33 -0.21 -8.19
C ASN A 161 14.43 0.19 -6.70
N PHE A 162 13.37 0.71 -6.08
CA PHE A 162 13.36 1.01 -4.64
C PHE A 162 13.51 -0.23 -3.77
N LYS A 163 12.92 -1.36 -4.16
CA LYS A 163 13.09 -2.63 -3.43
C LYS A 163 14.55 -3.10 -3.42
N VAL A 164 15.26 -2.94 -4.54
CA VAL A 164 16.70 -3.26 -4.61
C VAL A 164 17.48 -2.37 -3.66
N LEU A 165 17.24 -1.05 -3.66
CA LEU A 165 17.92 -0.10 -2.77
C LEU A 165 17.65 -0.38 -1.28
N ASP A 166 16.46 -0.85 -0.92
CA ASP A 166 16.10 -1.22 0.46
C ASP A 166 16.86 -2.48 0.92
N LEU A 167 17.06 -3.45 0.03
CA LEU A 167 17.84 -4.67 0.32
C LEU A 167 19.33 -4.36 0.52
N ASP A 168 19.91 -3.51 -0.32
CA ASP A 168 21.32 -3.10 -0.23
C ASP A 168 21.60 -2.31 1.06
N GLY A 169 20.65 -1.44 1.48
CA GLY A 169 20.74 -0.68 2.72
C GLY A 169 20.62 -1.52 4.00
N SER A 170 19.98 -2.69 3.93
CA SER A 170 19.86 -3.60 5.08
C SER A 170 21.06 -4.53 5.26
N GLY A 171 21.92 -4.69 4.23
CA GLY A 171 23.14 -5.49 4.29
C GLY A 171 24.29 -4.81 5.03
N ASP A 172 24.37 -3.49 5.01
CA ASP A 172 25.50 -2.71 5.55
C ASP A 172 25.43 -2.48 7.09
N ALA A 173 24.27 -2.77 7.71
CA ALA A 173 24.06 -2.56 9.14
C ALA A 173 24.59 -3.72 10.03
N THR A 174 25.05 -4.84 9.43
CA THR A 174 25.48 -6.03 10.19
C THR A 174 27.00 -6.17 10.33
N GLU A 175 27.81 -5.32 9.71
CA GLU A 175 29.27 -5.43 9.76
C GLU A 175 29.99 -4.50 10.77
N THR A 176 29.28 -3.67 11.55
CA THR A 176 29.89 -2.70 12.47
C THR A 176 29.82 -3.05 13.97
N GLU A 177 29.37 -4.25 14.36
CA GLU A 177 29.47 -4.70 15.76
C GLU A 177 30.42 -5.92 15.87
N GLY A 178 31.69 -5.70 15.63
CA GLY A 178 32.71 -6.76 15.79
C GLY A 178 34.13 -6.23 15.79
N ASN A 179 34.47 -5.33 16.74
CA ASN A 179 35.88 -5.16 17.14
C ASN A 179 35.98 -4.53 18.54
#